data_ce613c13277ddf975a539836f2f7e40f
#
_entry.id   ce613c13277ddf975a539836f2f7e40f
#
_cell.length_a   1.000
_cell.length_b   1.000
_cell.length_c   1.000
_cell.angle_alpha   90.00
_cell.angle_beta   90.00
_cell.angle_gamma   90.00
#
_symmetry.space_group_name_H-M   'P 1'
#
loop_
_entity.id
_entity.type
_entity.pdbx_description
1 polymer ?
#
loop_
_entity_poly.entity_id
_entity_poly.type
_entity_poly.pdbx_seq_one_letter_code
_entity_poly.pdbx_strand_id
1 'polypeptide(L)'
;MNERQFADRIGNIDDRLVEEARYRRRNRGGGLRRFLAAAVVAALMAASFTVGALAFSREVPVEQETIELPGVGLKLVLPDSWKGRYRVVMDEDTLGCDVYVKSIYEQEGEWAEAGLLFGVYKEYDYPLSQKEIDELTPASNWHFFSTPDATYVISYAGDVQWDPSDPEQEQVFRQMRAEIDQIRFLVDGIPVH
;
A
#
# COMPACT_ATOMS: atom_id res chain seq x y z
N MET A 1 -10.59 79.37 5.11
CA MET A 1 -11.95 78.83 5.20
C MET A 1 -12.33 78.94 6.68
N ASN A 2 -13.33 79.77 7.05
CA ASN A 2 -13.61 80.14 8.44
C ASN A 2 -14.45 79.06 9.09
N GLU A 3 -14.18 78.69 10.36
CA GLU A 3 -14.86 77.69 11.14
C GLU A 3 -16.41 77.81 11.11
N ARG A 4 -16.93 79.04 11.00
CA ARG A 4 -18.37 79.29 10.87
C ARG A 4 -18.96 78.75 9.55
N GLN A 5 -18.22 78.76 8.45
CA GLN A 5 -18.69 78.27 7.17
C GLN A 5 -18.66 76.72 7.12
N PHE A 6 -17.88 76.07 7.97
CA PHE A 6 -17.82 74.60 8.11
C PHE A 6 -18.98 74.08 8.96
N ALA A 7 -19.31 74.83 10.05
CA ALA A 7 -20.41 74.49 10.91
C ALA A 7 -21.77 74.63 10.20
N ASP A 8 -21.95 75.68 9.35
CA ASP A 8 -23.21 75.83 8.56
C ASP A 8 -23.42 74.72 7.49
N ARG A 9 -22.34 74.15 6.98
CA ARG A 9 -22.41 73.06 6.01
C ARG A 9 -22.70 71.69 6.66
N ILE A 10 -22.32 71.50 7.90
CA ILE A 10 -22.64 70.27 8.66
C ILE A 10 -24.05 70.34 9.23
N GLY A 11 -24.56 71.53 9.60
CA GLY A 11 -25.92 71.69 10.12
C GLY A 11 -27.04 71.51 9.09
N ASN A 12 -26.69 71.50 7.80
CA ASN A 12 -27.65 71.39 6.70
C ASN A 12 -27.56 70.01 6.00
N ILE A 13 -27.24 68.96 6.75
CA ILE A 13 -27.38 67.59 6.25
C ILE A 13 -28.88 67.35 6.18
N ASP A 14 -29.37 67.24 4.94
CA ASP A 14 -30.77 66.99 4.62
C ASP A 14 -31.27 65.78 5.39
N ASP A 15 -32.22 65.97 6.30
CA ASP A 15 -32.81 64.92 7.13
C ASP A 15 -33.33 63.76 6.29
N ARG A 16 -33.65 63.98 5.01
CA ARG A 16 -33.96 62.97 4.01
C ARG A 16 -32.81 61.95 3.80
N LEU A 17 -31.57 62.39 3.76
CA LEU A 17 -30.43 61.49 3.58
C LEU A 17 -30.20 60.61 4.81
N VAL A 18 -30.50 61.15 6.00
CA VAL A 18 -30.41 60.39 7.26
C VAL A 18 -31.53 59.36 7.34
N GLU A 19 -32.76 59.72 6.90
CA GLU A 19 -33.85 58.79 6.82
C GLU A 19 -33.65 57.70 5.74
N GLU A 20 -33.12 58.05 4.57
CA GLU A 20 -32.77 57.09 3.53
C GLU A 20 -31.70 56.11 3.99
N ALA A 21 -30.72 56.55 4.72
CA ALA A 21 -29.68 55.71 5.32
C ALA A 21 -30.25 54.76 6.38
N ARG A 22 -31.25 55.22 7.16
CA ARG A 22 -31.98 54.36 8.13
C ARG A 22 -32.86 53.34 7.43
N TYR A 23 -33.48 53.68 6.33
CA TYR A 23 -34.36 52.74 5.57
C TYR A 23 -33.53 51.65 4.88
N ARG A 24 -32.34 51.98 4.34
CA ARG A 24 -31.43 51.01 3.78
C ARG A 24 -30.91 49.98 4.81
N ARG A 25 -30.76 50.42 6.08
CA ARG A 25 -30.31 49.52 7.16
C ARG A 25 -31.37 48.48 7.58
N ARG A 26 -32.67 48.78 7.34
CA ARG A 26 -33.78 47.91 7.75
C ARG A 26 -34.14 46.82 6.76
N ASN A 27 -33.68 46.90 5.52
CA ASN A 27 -33.96 45.95 4.46
C ASN A 27 -32.85 44.88 4.29
N ARG A 28 -32.21 44.47 5.40
CA ARG A 28 -31.23 43.37 5.43
C ARG A 28 -31.89 42.00 5.58
N GLY A 29 -33.05 41.78 4.92
CA GLY A 29 -33.64 40.45 4.76
C GLY A 29 -32.91 39.53 3.80
N GLY A 30 -31.88 40.03 3.10
CA GLY A 30 -31.10 39.22 2.17
C GLY A 30 -29.99 38.35 2.80
N GLY A 31 -29.64 38.58 4.06
CA GLY A 31 -28.61 37.81 4.74
C GLY A 31 -29.01 36.35 4.97
N LEU A 32 -30.19 36.11 5.42
CA LEU A 32 -30.66 34.74 5.71
C LEU A 32 -30.71 33.85 4.45
N ARG A 33 -31.15 34.41 3.31
CA ARG A 33 -31.15 33.66 2.03
C ARG A 33 -29.74 33.37 1.54
N ARG A 34 -28.77 34.28 1.76
CA ARG A 34 -27.37 34.05 1.42
C ARG A 34 -26.71 33.04 2.35
N PHE A 35 -27.04 33.02 3.64
CA PHE A 35 -26.58 32.01 4.59
C PHE A 35 -27.17 30.64 4.27
N LEU A 36 -28.46 30.57 3.91
CA LEU A 36 -29.12 29.32 3.49
C LEU A 36 -28.47 28.77 2.19
N ALA A 37 -28.22 29.62 1.21
CA ALA A 37 -27.55 29.20 -0.02
C ALA A 37 -26.11 28.68 0.24
N ALA A 38 -25.34 29.36 1.12
CA ALA A 38 -24.00 28.93 1.51
C ALA A 38 -24.02 27.59 2.29
N ALA A 39 -25.02 27.39 3.16
CA ALA A 39 -25.18 26.14 3.92
C ALA A 39 -25.56 24.98 3.00
N VAL A 40 -26.39 25.19 1.98
CA VAL A 40 -26.73 24.15 0.99
C VAL A 40 -25.51 23.76 0.16
N VAL A 41 -24.71 24.73 -0.30
CA VAL A 41 -23.46 24.45 -1.04
C VAL A 41 -22.46 23.71 -0.17
N ALA A 42 -22.30 24.09 1.10
CA ALA A 42 -21.42 23.38 2.03
C ALA A 42 -21.90 21.95 2.32
N ALA A 43 -23.21 21.74 2.45
CA ALA A 43 -23.81 20.41 2.63
C ALA A 43 -23.63 19.53 1.39
N LEU A 44 -23.78 20.09 0.17
CA LEU A 44 -23.52 19.37 -1.08
C LEU A 44 -22.06 19.03 -1.26
N MET A 45 -21.13 19.92 -0.89
CA MET A 45 -19.69 19.63 -0.91
C MET A 45 -19.33 18.54 0.12
N ALA A 46 -19.87 18.60 1.32
CA ALA A 46 -19.64 17.55 2.33
C ALA A 46 -20.23 16.20 1.89
N ALA A 47 -21.42 16.17 1.31
CA ALA A 47 -22.03 14.95 0.78
C ALA A 47 -21.20 14.39 -0.42
N SER A 48 -20.70 15.25 -1.29
CA SER A 48 -19.83 14.83 -2.41
C SER A 48 -18.49 14.26 -1.92
N PHE A 49 -17.95 14.83 -0.84
CA PHE A 49 -16.70 14.36 -0.23
C PHE A 49 -16.89 13.00 0.46
N THR A 50 -18.01 12.80 1.16
CA THR A 50 -18.30 11.51 1.82
C THR A 50 -18.60 10.40 0.81
N VAL A 51 -19.34 10.69 -0.27
CA VAL A 51 -19.58 9.74 -1.37
C VAL A 51 -18.26 9.44 -2.12
N GLY A 52 -17.42 10.47 -2.36
CA GLY A 52 -16.09 10.28 -2.95
C GLY A 52 -15.20 9.42 -2.05
N ALA A 53 -15.11 9.72 -0.76
CA ALA A 53 -14.30 8.94 0.18
C ALA A 53 -14.78 7.49 0.30
N LEU A 54 -16.10 7.24 0.31
CA LEU A 54 -16.67 5.88 0.31
C LEU A 54 -16.47 5.16 -1.03
N ALA A 55 -16.44 5.87 -2.15
CA ALA A 55 -16.16 5.28 -3.46
C ALA A 55 -14.67 4.93 -3.62
N PHE A 56 -13.77 5.72 -3.00
CA PHE A 56 -12.33 5.43 -2.96
C PHE A 56 -11.94 4.46 -1.84
N SER A 57 -12.76 4.29 -0.79
CA SER A 57 -12.56 3.27 0.25
C SER A 57 -13.15 1.91 -0.12
N ARG A 58 -13.77 1.77 -1.27
CA ARG A 58 -13.97 0.46 -1.86
C ARG A 58 -12.59 0.00 -2.26
N GLU A 59 -11.92 -0.75 -1.38
CA GLU A 59 -10.78 -1.59 -1.76
C GLU A 59 -11.24 -2.36 -2.99
N VAL A 60 -10.81 -1.91 -4.15
CA VAL A 60 -10.80 -2.77 -5.33
C VAL A 60 -9.97 -3.95 -4.84
N PRO A 61 -10.48 -5.19 -4.83
CA PRO A 61 -9.66 -6.33 -4.50
C PRO A 61 -8.50 -6.26 -5.50
N VAL A 62 -7.35 -5.80 -5.04
CA VAL A 62 -6.11 -5.93 -5.81
C VAL A 62 -5.95 -7.44 -5.83
N GLU A 63 -6.05 -8.03 -7.01
CA GLU A 63 -5.81 -9.43 -7.22
C GLU A 63 -4.34 -9.65 -6.87
N GLN A 64 -4.12 -10.01 -5.59
CA GLN A 64 -2.78 -10.18 -5.06
C GLN A 64 -2.15 -11.36 -5.79
N GLU A 65 -0.94 -11.17 -6.26
CA GLU A 65 -0.15 -12.25 -6.87
C GLU A 65 0.07 -13.34 -5.83
N THR A 66 -0.28 -14.56 -6.20
CA THR A 66 -0.17 -15.71 -5.30
C THR A 66 0.52 -16.87 -5.99
N ILE A 67 1.34 -17.58 -5.22
CA ILE A 67 1.92 -18.86 -5.61
C ILE A 67 1.23 -19.93 -4.77
N GLU A 68 0.62 -20.92 -5.41
CA GLU A 68 0.06 -22.08 -4.73
C GLU A 68 1.00 -23.26 -4.93
N LEU A 69 1.33 -23.95 -3.83
CA LEU A 69 2.10 -25.19 -3.84
C LEU A 69 1.13 -26.37 -3.81
N PRO A 70 0.86 -27.01 -4.97
CA PRO A 70 -0.06 -28.13 -5.06
C PRO A 70 0.43 -29.30 -4.20
N GLY A 71 -0.49 -29.92 -3.45
CA GLY A 71 -0.20 -31.09 -2.65
C GLY A 71 0.28 -30.83 -1.23
N VAL A 72 0.59 -29.58 -0.88
CA VAL A 72 1.00 -29.20 0.48
C VAL A 72 0.09 -28.16 1.13
N GLY A 73 -0.91 -27.64 0.40
CA GLY A 73 -1.86 -26.66 0.93
C GLY A 73 -1.24 -25.29 1.27
N LEU A 74 0.01 -25.06 0.88
CA LEU A 74 0.71 -23.81 1.15
C LEU A 74 0.49 -22.81 0.01
N LYS A 75 0.15 -21.58 0.38
CA LYS A 75 -0.03 -20.45 -0.53
C LYS A 75 0.82 -19.29 -0.07
N LEU A 76 1.59 -18.73 -0.99
CA LEU A 76 2.37 -17.52 -0.78
C LEU A 76 1.62 -16.33 -1.38
N VAL A 77 1.43 -15.29 -0.62
CA VAL A 77 0.87 -14.03 -1.09
C VAL A 77 2.02 -13.04 -1.22
N LEU A 78 2.29 -12.66 -2.47
CA LEU A 78 3.43 -11.81 -2.82
C LEU A 78 3.11 -10.32 -2.69
N PRO A 79 4.13 -9.46 -2.48
CA PRO A 79 3.96 -8.01 -2.55
C PRO A 79 3.46 -7.57 -3.93
N ASP A 80 2.60 -6.55 -3.99
CA ASP A 80 2.07 -6.00 -5.25
C ASP A 80 3.18 -5.45 -6.17
N SER A 81 4.30 -4.99 -5.58
CA SER A 81 5.51 -4.53 -6.30
C SER A 81 6.17 -5.63 -7.14
N TRP A 82 5.86 -6.91 -6.87
CA TRP A 82 6.43 -8.05 -7.58
C TRP A 82 5.69 -8.43 -8.84
N LYS A 83 4.52 -7.87 -9.08
CA LYS A 83 3.69 -8.21 -10.24
C LYS A 83 4.46 -8.18 -11.55
N GLY A 84 4.52 -9.35 -12.21
CA GLY A 84 5.25 -9.53 -13.48
C GLY A 84 6.79 -9.47 -13.38
N ARG A 85 7.36 -9.37 -12.17
CA ARG A 85 8.81 -9.24 -11.95
C ARG A 85 9.48 -10.50 -11.40
N TYR A 86 8.72 -11.52 -11.07
CA TYR A 86 9.23 -12.79 -10.53
C TYR A 86 8.99 -13.95 -11.50
N ARG A 87 9.75 -15.01 -11.31
CA ARG A 87 9.58 -16.32 -11.95
C ARG A 87 9.51 -17.39 -10.87
N VAL A 88 8.60 -18.33 -11.01
CA VAL A 88 8.51 -19.51 -10.14
C VAL A 88 8.95 -20.73 -10.93
N VAL A 89 9.80 -21.53 -10.32
CA VAL A 89 10.17 -22.87 -10.78
C VAL A 89 9.70 -23.85 -9.72
N MET A 90 8.76 -24.72 -10.09
CA MET A 90 8.23 -25.75 -9.19
C MET A 90 9.17 -26.94 -9.18
N ASP A 91 9.40 -27.49 -8.00
CA ASP A 91 10.14 -28.73 -7.81
C ASP A 91 9.14 -29.82 -7.39
N GLU A 92 8.92 -30.78 -8.28
CA GLU A 92 7.97 -31.87 -8.06
C GLU A 92 8.51 -32.90 -7.04
N ASP A 93 9.84 -33.04 -6.93
CA ASP A 93 10.47 -34.03 -6.05
C ASP A 93 10.42 -33.57 -4.58
N THR A 94 10.62 -32.27 -4.34
CA THR A 94 10.62 -31.68 -2.98
C THR A 94 9.27 -31.09 -2.58
N LEU A 95 8.28 -31.13 -3.47
CA LEU A 95 6.98 -30.46 -3.30
C LEU A 95 7.16 -28.99 -2.90
N GLY A 96 8.13 -28.33 -3.54
CA GLY A 96 8.53 -26.97 -3.25
C GLY A 96 8.54 -26.06 -4.47
N CYS A 97 9.06 -24.88 -4.31
CA CYS A 97 9.31 -23.97 -5.41
C CYS A 97 10.51 -23.08 -5.14
N ASP A 98 11.15 -22.65 -6.21
CA ASP A 98 12.14 -21.57 -6.26
C ASP A 98 11.52 -20.31 -6.87
N VAL A 99 11.81 -19.17 -6.28
CA VAL A 99 11.33 -17.88 -6.72
C VAL A 99 12.49 -16.99 -7.11
N TYR A 100 12.48 -16.55 -8.35
CA TYR A 100 13.57 -15.80 -8.98
C TYR A 100 13.14 -14.39 -9.37
N VAL A 101 14.12 -13.48 -9.46
CA VAL A 101 13.95 -12.22 -10.20
C VAL A 101 13.86 -12.55 -11.69
N LYS A 102 12.70 -12.30 -12.30
CA LYS A 102 12.41 -12.72 -13.67
C LYS A 102 13.41 -12.20 -14.70
N SER A 103 13.77 -10.91 -14.64
CA SER A 103 14.67 -10.28 -15.59
C SER A 103 16.10 -10.83 -15.52
N ILE A 104 16.52 -11.37 -14.38
CA ILE A 104 17.81 -12.00 -14.20
C ILE A 104 17.75 -13.46 -14.66
N TYR A 105 16.70 -14.19 -14.27
CA TYR A 105 16.53 -15.59 -14.64
C TYR A 105 16.43 -15.81 -16.15
N GLU A 106 15.71 -14.92 -16.86
CA GLU A 106 15.43 -15.05 -18.29
C GLU A 106 16.54 -14.45 -19.19
N GLN A 107 17.65 -13.99 -18.61
CA GLN A 107 18.79 -13.53 -19.41
C GLN A 107 19.58 -14.68 -20.04
N GLU A 108 20.37 -14.36 -21.06
CA GLU A 108 21.30 -15.29 -21.68
C GLU A 108 22.71 -15.12 -21.11
N GLY A 109 23.54 -16.16 -21.25
CA GLY A 109 24.97 -16.10 -20.92
C GLY A 109 25.34 -16.76 -19.59
N GLU A 110 26.42 -16.30 -18.98
CA GLU A 110 27.00 -16.90 -17.77
C GLU A 110 26.06 -16.83 -16.55
N TRP A 111 25.20 -15.78 -16.51
CA TRP A 111 24.24 -15.55 -15.42
C TRP A 111 22.82 -16.02 -15.78
N ALA A 112 22.67 -16.86 -16.79
CA ALA A 112 21.40 -17.49 -17.10
C ALA A 112 20.90 -18.32 -15.90
N GLU A 113 19.58 -18.27 -15.63
CA GLU A 113 18.95 -18.97 -14.52
C GLU A 113 19.41 -18.51 -13.11
N ALA A 114 20.17 -17.43 -13.01
CA ALA A 114 20.47 -16.76 -11.74
C ALA A 114 19.26 -15.95 -11.23
N GLY A 115 19.43 -15.21 -10.13
CA GLY A 115 18.38 -14.34 -9.59
C GLY A 115 17.51 -15.02 -8.54
N LEU A 116 17.95 -16.13 -7.93
CA LEU A 116 17.23 -16.81 -6.86
C LEU A 116 17.03 -15.88 -5.65
N LEU A 117 15.79 -15.57 -5.33
CA LEU A 117 15.41 -14.81 -4.14
C LEU A 117 15.30 -15.73 -2.92
N PHE A 118 14.53 -16.79 -3.08
CA PHE A 118 14.36 -17.85 -2.07
C PHE A 118 13.73 -19.10 -2.69
N GLY A 119 13.94 -20.23 -2.03
CA GLY A 119 13.17 -21.45 -2.23
C GLY A 119 12.32 -21.78 -1.01
N VAL A 120 11.22 -22.46 -1.21
CA VAL A 120 10.37 -23.01 -0.14
C VAL A 120 10.18 -24.49 -0.40
N TYR A 121 10.54 -25.33 0.58
CA TYR A 121 10.47 -26.76 0.45
C TYR A 121 9.84 -27.41 1.68
N LYS A 122 9.16 -28.53 1.50
CA LYS A 122 8.71 -29.35 2.60
C LYS A 122 9.87 -30.21 3.10
N GLU A 123 10.27 -30.02 4.35
CA GLU A 123 11.41 -30.70 4.95
C GLU A 123 10.98 -31.94 5.75
N TYR A 124 9.84 -31.84 6.49
CA TYR A 124 9.32 -32.95 7.28
C TYR A 124 7.82 -33.13 7.04
N ASP A 125 7.36 -34.37 6.97
CA ASP A 125 5.94 -34.75 6.87
C ASP A 125 5.18 -34.68 8.21
N TYR A 126 5.71 -33.92 9.17
CA TYR A 126 5.14 -33.68 10.48
C TYR A 126 5.57 -32.31 11.01
N PRO A 127 4.77 -31.72 11.90
CA PRO A 127 5.13 -30.44 12.49
C PRO A 127 6.23 -30.61 13.53
N LEU A 128 7.25 -29.75 13.48
CA LEU A 128 8.18 -29.52 14.58
C LEU A 128 7.63 -28.44 15.51
N SER A 129 7.82 -28.63 16.82
CA SER A 129 7.59 -27.56 17.80
C SER A 129 8.65 -26.45 17.64
N GLN A 130 8.35 -25.24 18.13
CA GLN A 130 9.33 -24.15 18.12
C GLN A 130 10.64 -24.53 18.83
N LYS A 131 10.55 -25.30 19.91
CA LYS A 131 11.74 -25.80 20.63
C LYS A 131 12.60 -26.71 19.75
N GLU A 132 11.98 -27.62 19.00
CA GLU A 132 12.71 -28.51 18.08
C GLU A 132 13.34 -27.72 16.94
N ILE A 133 12.63 -26.69 16.41
CA ILE A 133 13.18 -25.79 15.40
C ILE A 133 14.40 -25.01 15.95
N ASP A 134 14.31 -24.50 17.18
CA ASP A 134 15.40 -23.77 17.83
C ASP A 134 16.63 -24.67 18.10
N GLU A 135 16.43 -25.96 18.29
CA GLU A 135 17.49 -26.96 18.47
C GLU A 135 18.15 -27.39 17.15
N LEU A 136 17.51 -27.12 15.99
CA LEU A 136 18.14 -27.32 14.70
C LEU A 136 19.36 -26.38 14.57
N THR A 137 20.35 -26.84 13.84
CA THR A 137 21.52 -26.00 13.49
C THR A 137 21.48 -25.73 11.99
N PRO A 138 20.51 -24.95 11.52
CA PRO A 138 20.34 -24.71 10.10
C PRO A 138 21.50 -23.88 9.56
N ALA A 139 21.72 -23.92 8.24
CA ALA A 139 22.53 -22.94 7.57
C ALA A 139 21.97 -21.53 7.83
N SER A 140 22.82 -20.53 7.89
CA SER A 140 22.43 -19.15 8.25
C SER A 140 21.39 -18.51 7.32
N ASN A 141 21.18 -19.12 6.15
CA ASN A 141 20.24 -18.71 5.13
C ASN A 141 18.97 -19.58 5.09
N TRP A 142 18.76 -20.48 6.09
CA TRP A 142 17.60 -21.34 6.19
C TRP A 142 16.73 -20.92 7.36
N HIS A 143 15.40 -20.82 7.12
CA HIS A 143 14.39 -20.53 8.13
C HIS A 143 13.30 -21.60 8.09
N PHE A 144 13.05 -22.22 9.24
CA PHE A 144 12.03 -23.23 9.37
C PHE A 144 10.74 -22.65 9.91
N PHE A 145 9.60 -23.17 9.43
CA PHE A 145 8.30 -22.92 10.00
C PHE A 145 7.43 -24.19 9.89
N SER A 146 6.53 -24.38 10.83
CA SER A 146 5.63 -25.53 10.83
C SER A 146 4.19 -25.13 10.57
N THR A 147 3.49 -26.00 9.86
CA THR A 147 2.04 -26.01 9.69
C THR A 147 1.48 -27.12 10.58
N PRO A 148 0.14 -27.31 10.69
CA PRO A 148 -0.42 -28.44 11.44
C PRO A 148 0.06 -29.81 10.97
N ASP A 149 0.43 -29.96 9.70
CA ASP A 149 0.68 -31.26 9.08
C ASP A 149 2.13 -31.47 8.64
N ALA A 150 2.94 -30.41 8.57
CA ALA A 150 4.29 -30.50 8.03
C ALA A 150 5.21 -29.40 8.55
N THR A 151 6.51 -29.55 8.32
CA THR A 151 7.52 -28.50 8.54
C THR A 151 8.18 -28.16 7.23
N TYR A 152 8.33 -26.85 6.98
CA TYR A 152 8.90 -26.28 5.78
C TYR A 152 10.19 -25.53 6.10
N VAL A 153 11.03 -25.41 5.09
CA VAL A 153 12.20 -24.55 5.12
C VAL A 153 12.10 -23.48 4.04
N ILE A 154 12.42 -22.25 4.38
CA ILE A 154 12.71 -21.19 3.43
C ILE A 154 14.22 -21.11 3.31
N SER A 155 14.74 -21.32 2.11
CA SER A 155 16.16 -21.22 1.79
C SER A 155 16.43 -19.97 0.96
N TYR A 156 17.38 -19.16 1.39
CA TYR A 156 17.80 -17.97 0.66
C TYR A 156 19.14 -18.23 -0.04
N ALA A 157 19.34 -17.62 -1.22
CA ALA A 157 20.64 -17.67 -1.87
C ALA A 157 21.74 -17.09 -0.96
N GLY A 158 22.85 -17.82 -0.85
CA GLY A 158 24.02 -17.43 -0.05
C GLY A 158 25.11 -16.74 -0.84
N ASP A 159 24.96 -16.64 -2.15
CA ASP A 159 25.92 -16.12 -3.10
C ASP A 159 25.32 -14.98 -3.95
N VAL A 160 26.14 -14.42 -4.85
CA VAL A 160 25.71 -13.36 -5.78
C VAL A 160 24.81 -13.97 -6.85
N GLN A 161 23.63 -13.40 -7.02
CA GLN A 161 22.57 -13.87 -7.90
C GLN A 161 22.32 -12.94 -9.10
N TRP A 162 23.28 -12.12 -9.47
CA TRP A 162 23.23 -11.19 -10.61
C TRP A 162 24.61 -11.01 -11.22
N ASP A 163 24.69 -10.49 -12.45
CA ASP A 163 25.94 -10.08 -13.06
C ASP A 163 26.56 -8.89 -12.29
N PRO A 164 27.74 -9.05 -11.65
CA PRO A 164 28.38 -7.97 -10.90
C PRO A 164 28.76 -6.75 -11.77
N SER A 165 28.78 -6.90 -13.08
CA SER A 165 29.01 -5.79 -14.01
C SER A 165 27.74 -5.02 -14.38
N ASP A 166 26.55 -5.51 -13.97
CA ASP A 166 25.25 -4.91 -14.22
C ASP A 166 24.63 -4.33 -12.93
N PRO A 167 24.79 -3.03 -12.66
CA PRO A 167 24.23 -2.40 -11.47
C PRO A 167 22.70 -2.35 -11.44
N GLU A 168 22.01 -2.45 -12.59
CA GLU A 168 20.56 -2.51 -12.63
C GLU A 168 20.05 -3.84 -12.06
N GLN A 169 20.68 -4.94 -12.41
CA GLN A 169 20.36 -6.26 -11.86
C GLN A 169 20.54 -6.29 -10.35
N GLU A 170 21.68 -5.77 -9.87
CA GLU A 170 21.95 -5.67 -8.43
C GLU A 170 20.85 -4.89 -7.72
N GLN A 171 20.47 -3.73 -8.26
CA GLN A 171 19.43 -2.88 -7.66
C GLN A 171 18.07 -3.59 -7.58
N VAL A 172 17.65 -4.21 -8.68
CA VAL A 172 16.36 -4.94 -8.75
C VAL A 172 16.37 -6.11 -7.77
N PHE A 173 17.44 -6.90 -7.74
CA PHE A 173 17.56 -8.03 -6.83
C PHE A 173 17.49 -7.58 -5.37
N ARG A 174 18.30 -6.59 -4.96
CA ARG A 174 18.33 -6.07 -3.59
C ARG A 174 16.99 -5.48 -3.17
N GLN A 175 16.29 -4.80 -4.08
CA GLN A 175 14.95 -4.28 -3.79
C GLN A 175 13.98 -5.42 -3.48
N MET A 176 13.87 -6.41 -4.37
CA MET A 176 12.94 -7.53 -4.16
C MET A 176 13.33 -8.36 -2.94
N ARG A 177 14.63 -8.57 -2.71
CA ARG A 177 15.15 -9.28 -1.53
C ARG A 177 14.74 -8.60 -0.22
N ALA A 178 14.75 -7.27 -0.16
CA ALA A 178 14.33 -6.50 1.00
C ALA A 178 12.81 -6.54 1.26
N GLU A 179 12.03 -6.94 0.27
CA GLU A 179 10.56 -7.03 0.36
C GLU A 179 10.09 -8.45 0.75
N ILE A 180 10.99 -9.43 0.88
CA ILE A 180 10.62 -10.83 1.19
C ILE A 180 9.86 -10.94 2.52
N ASP A 181 10.20 -10.14 3.52
CA ASP A 181 9.51 -10.13 4.83
C ASP A 181 8.02 -9.69 4.72
N GLN A 182 7.60 -9.15 3.58
CA GLN A 182 6.21 -8.80 3.31
C GLN A 182 5.39 -9.96 2.73
N ILE A 183 6.06 -11.06 2.36
CA ILE A 183 5.39 -12.27 1.86
C ILE A 183 4.62 -12.91 3.02
N ARG A 184 3.37 -13.24 2.76
CA ARG A 184 2.54 -13.97 3.71
C ARG A 184 2.41 -15.42 3.28
N PHE A 185 2.66 -16.32 4.20
CA PHE A 185 2.45 -17.74 4.02
C PHE A 185 1.08 -18.11 4.60
N LEU A 186 0.26 -18.78 3.81
CA LEU A 186 -1.07 -19.22 4.23
C LEU A 186 -1.17 -20.74 4.06
N VAL A 187 -1.70 -21.41 5.07
CA VAL A 187 -2.09 -22.82 5.01
C VAL A 187 -3.59 -22.88 5.17
N ASP A 188 -4.30 -23.45 4.21
CA ASP A 188 -5.77 -23.48 4.16
C ASP A 188 -6.39 -22.08 4.35
N GLY A 189 -5.71 -21.03 3.87
CA GLY A 189 -6.13 -19.64 4.01
C GLY A 189 -5.82 -19.01 5.36
N ILE A 190 -5.18 -19.70 6.29
CA ILE A 190 -4.77 -19.21 7.61
C ILE A 190 -3.31 -18.80 7.56
N PRO A 191 -2.95 -17.56 7.98
CA PRO A 191 -1.55 -17.14 8.06
C PRO A 191 -0.75 -18.02 9.01
N VAL A 192 0.44 -18.46 8.57
CA VAL A 192 1.45 -19.12 9.42
C VAL A 192 2.59 -18.14 9.65
N HIS A 193 3.06 -18.07 10.88
CA HIS A 193 4.11 -17.15 11.35
C HIS A 193 5.37 -17.92 11.69
#